data_7b60f43bc2a7102f0812b4530aa9f05b
#
_entry.id   7b60f43bc2a7102f0812b4530aa9f05b
#
_cell.length_a   1.000
_cell.length_b   1.000
_cell.length_c   1.000
_cell.angle_alpha   90.00
_cell.angle_beta   90.00
_cell.angle_gamma   90.00
#
_symmetry.space_group_name_H-M   'P 1'
#
loop_
_entity.id
_entity.type
_entity.pdbx_description
1 polymer ?
#
loop_
_entity_poly.entity_id
_entity_poly.type
_entity_poly.pdbx_seq_one_letter_code
_entity_poly.pdbx_strand_id
1 'polypeptide(L)'
;MLTPGKHHWLRPGYYNTPSFRQICRDSWLNILTETLCVIISILLWRLCPPLIPHYFPYFEGVETHPIGLKYSQPLREEYINTIMMAAISFLVPSSIMLVMNLWVLRDYCNWDASFTGLSYALSTSTLFSCIIKILIGGLRPNFYEICRPATYLPEPTTASAPPTRSRIQYSTVDQVCTNTDKFSLNEAQKSFPASHASSAFAGFVFLALWLSAHYKTLGRSRINTKRQSTVTKEALHDPKGSFKTLSGQYFDAVPHWKLIIFSTPLWVAVALSLSKLRDGWHHPVDVACGACIGGLFAVVAYKMVFWSVWDARDNHVPRRHVDGTEEGRV
;
A
#
# COMPACT_ATOMS: atom_id res chain seq x y z
N MET A 1 -35.49 -25.90 7.60
CA MET A 1 -36.01 -24.53 7.40
C MET A 1 -36.25 -23.88 8.75
N LEU A 2 -35.37 -23.03 9.23
CA LEU A 2 -35.55 -22.29 10.47
C LEU A 2 -36.27 -20.98 10.11
N THR A 3 -37.43 -20.79 10.67
CA THR A 3 -38.23 -19.55 10.51
C THR A 3 -37.43 -18.35 11.02
N PRO A 4 -37.32 -17.25 10.28
CA PRO A 4 -36.60 -16.08 10.74
C PRO A 4 -37.30 -15.46 11.93
N GLY A 5 -36.62 -15.49 13.09
CA GLY A 5 -37.11 -14.89 14.33
C GLY A 5 -37.30 -13.39 14.18
N LYS A 6 -38.38 -12.86 14.81
CA LYS A 6 -38.89 -11.49 14.75
C LYS A 6 -37.92 -10.36 15.17
N HIS A 7 -36.65 -10.64 15.50
CA HIS A 7 -35.68 -9.67 16.01
C HIS A 7 -34.33 -9.63 15.20
N HIS A 8 -34.34 -10.07 13.95
CA HIS A 8 -33.11 -10.13 13.16
C HIS A 8 -32.50 -8.74 12.80
N TRP A 9 -33.24 -7.67 12.95
CA TRP A 9 -32.76 -6.31 12.77
C TRP A 9 -31.91 -5.77 13.93
N LEU A 10 -32.00 -6.40 15.12
CA LEU A 10 -31.20 -6.06 16.30
C LEU A 10 -29.85 -6.81 16.37
N ARG A 11 -29.72 -7.88 15.60
CA ARG A 11 -28.44 -8.60 15.48
C ARG A 11 -27.87 -8.35 14.10
N PRO A 12 -26.69 -7.72 13.96
CA PRO A 12 -25.99 -7.71 12.69
C PRO A 12 -25.82 -9.18 12.26
N GLY A 13 -26.58 -9.58 11.26
CA GLY A 13 -26.77 -11.00 11.00
C GLY A 13 -25.71 -11.51 10.07
N TYR A 14 -24.73 -12.19 10.61
CA TYR A 14 -23.95 -13.13 9.84
C TYR A 14 -24.73 -14.43 9.72
N TYR A 15 -25.31 -14.68 8.57
CA TYR A 15 -25.87 -15.98 8.25
C TYR A 15 -24.69 -16.92 7.94
N ASN A 16 -24.72 -18.14 8.49
CA ASN A 16 -23.70 -19.17 8.27
C ASN A 16 -22.27 -18.79 8.68
N THR A 17 -22.09 -18.25 9.89
CA THR A 17 -20.75 -18.07 10.43
C THR A 17 -20.11 -19.43 10.72
N PRO A 18 -18.95 -19.74 10.14
CA PRO A 18 -18.21 -20.95 10.47
C PRO A 18 -17.74 -20.92 11.92
N SER A 19 -17.57 -22.08 12.54
CA SER A 19 -17.01 -22.15 13.89
C SER A 19 -15.55 -21.71 13.88
N PHE A 20 -15.04 -21.18 15.01
CA PHE A 20 -13.63 -20.77 15.13
C PHE A 20 -12.66 -21.87 14.71
N ARG A 21 -12.93 -23.14 15.09
CA ARG A 21 -12.12 -24.29 14.66
C ARG A 21 -12.11 -24.47 13.14
N GLN A 22 -13.22 -24.24 12.50
CA GLN A 22 -13.33 -24.33 11.02
C GLN A 22 -12.55 -23.20 10.34
N ILE A 23 -12.64 -21.97 10.84
CA ILE A 23 -11.86 -20.83 10.35
C ILE A 23 -10.36 -21.15 10.45
N CYS A 24 -9.91 -21.58 11.62
CA CYS A 24 -8.50 -21.94 11.83
C CYS A 24 -8.06 -23.08 10.89
N ARG A 25 -8.86 -24.10 10.70
CA ARG A 25 -8.53 -25.24 9.83
C ARG A 25 -8.46 -24.81 8.36
N ASP A 26 -9.39 -24.01 7.90
CA ASP A 26 -9.50 -23.64 6.49
C ASP A 26 -8.54 -22.50 6.10
N SER A 27 -8.08 -21.71 7.08
CA SER A 27 -7.21 -20.55 6.86
C SER A 27 -5.81 -20.69 7.46
N TRP A 28 -5.45 -21.85 8.03
CA TRP A 28 -4.18 -22.01 8.76
C TRP A 28 -2.93 -21.70 7.93
N LEU A 29 -2.91 -22.10 6.64
CA LEU A 29 -1.81 -21.80 5.72
C LEU A 29 -1.68 -20.30 5.46
N ASN A 30 -2.80 -19.60 5.31
CA ASN A 30 -2.81 -18.16 5.11
C ASN A 30 -2.26 -17.46 6.36
N ILE A 31 -2.76 -17.82 7.53
CA ILE A 31 -2.32 -17.27 8.82
C ILE A 31 -0.82 -17.54 9.02
N LEU A 32 -0.36 -18.76 8.73
CA LEU A 32 1.04 -19.12 8.84
C LEU A 32 1.92 -18.28 7.89
N THR A 33 1.56 -18.19 6.61
CA THR A 33 2.35 -17.46 5.63
C THR A 33 2.37 -15.95 5.89
N GLU A 34 1.27 -15.35 6.29
CA GLU A 34 1.20 -13.94 6.69
C GLU A 34 2.07 -13.68 7.93
N THR A 35 1.95 -14.55 8.94
CA THR A 35 2.76 -14.46 10.17
C THR A 35 4.25 -14.58 9.85
N LEU A 36 4.64 -15.52 8.99
CA LEU A 36 6.02 -15.65 8.52
C LEU A 36 6.50 -14.40 7.78
N CYS A 37 5.69 -13.83 6.89
CA CYS A 37 6.03 -12.58 6.20
C CYS A 37 6.31 -11.44 7.19
N VAL A 38 5.47 -11.30 8.22
CA VAL A 38 5.65 -10.26 9.25
C VAL A 38 6.90 -10.52 10.09
N ILE A 39 7.11 -11.77 10.56
CA ILE A 39 8.29 -12.15 11.35
C ILE A 39 9.57 -11.90 10.55
N ILE A 40 9.64 -12.38 9.30
CA ILE A 40 10.80 -12.19 8.43
C ILE A 40 11.04 -10.69 8.19
N SER A 41 10.01 -9.90 7.97
CA SER A 41 10.14 -8.45 7.80
C SER A 41 10.76 -7.77 9.03
N ILE A 42 10.33 -8.16 10.24
CA ILE A 42 10.86 -7.63 11.50
C ILE A 42 12.33 -8.04 11.68
N LEU A 43 12.66 -9.30 11.39
CA LEU A 43 14.04 -9.81 11.49
C LEU A 43 14.96 -9.08 10.48
N LEU A 44 14.54 -8.95 9.25
CA LEU A 44 15.27 -8.23 8.21
C LEU A 44 15.48 -6.76 8.60
N TRP A 45 14.45 -6.11 9.10
CA TRP A 45 14.54 -4.72 9.52
C TRP A 45 15.51 -4.53 10.68
N ARG A 46 15.45 -5.41 11.70
CA ARG A 46 16.23 -5.25 12.94
C ARG A 46 17.67 -5.74 12.82
N LEU A 47 17.88 -6.87 12.15
CA LEU A 47 19.15 -7.59 12.21
C LEU A 47 20.03 -7.39 10.97
N CYS A 48 19.43 -7.16 9.79
CA CYS A 48 20.22 -7.09 8.57
C CYS A 48 20.73 -5.67 8.29
N PRO A 49 22.05 -5.49 8.16
CA PRO A 49 22.61 -4.25 7.63
C PRO A 49 22.31 -4.13 6.12
N PRO A 50 22.51 -2.94 5.50
CA PRO A 50 22.48 -2.80 4.06
C PRO A 50 23.52 -3.74 3.42
N LEU A 51 23.12 -4.43 2.35
CA LEU A 51 24.01 -5.37 1.67
C LEU A 51 25.07 -4.65 0.82
N ILE A 52 24.68 -3.54 0.22
CA ILE A 52 25.57 -2.73 -0.62
C ILE A 52 26.12 -1.58 0.22
N PRO A 53 27.46 -1.44 0.32
CA PRO A 53 28.05 -0.31 1.01
C PRO A 53 27.75 1.00 0.26
N HIS A 54 27.27 2.00 0.98
CA HIS A 54 26.98 3.31 0.41
C HIS A 54 28.15 4.24 0.60
N TYR A 55 28.64 4.79 -0.51
CA TYR A 55 29.67 5.82 -0.53
C TYR A 55 29.02 7.21 -0.50
N PHE A 56 29.53 8.08 0.34
CA PHE A 56 29.07 9.45 0.44
C PHE A 56 30.24 10.43 0.39
N PRO A 57 30.03 11.66 -0.10
CA PRO A 57 31.08 12.66 -0.16
C PRO A 57 31.48 13.08 1.27
N TYR A 58 32.77 13.17 1.52
CA TYR A 58 33.35 13.58 2.80
C TYR A 58 34.49 14.58 2.56
N PHE A 59 34.29 15.82 2.96
CA PHE A 59 35.25 16.91 2.92
C PHE A 59 34.80 18.04 3.86
N GLU A 60 35.71 18.95 4.18
CA GLU A 60 35.37 20.09 5.05
C GLU A 60 34.22 20.94 4.43
N GLY A 61 33.19 21.23 5.20
CA GLY A 61 32.03 22.00 4.73
C GLY A 61 31.04 21.22 3.85
N VAL A 62 31.11 19.90 3.80
CA VAL A 62 30.20 19.07 3.00
C VAL A 62 28.72 19.33 3.30
N GLU A 63 28.39 19.64 4.55
CA GLU A 63 27.01 19.88 4.99
C GLU A 63 26.35 21.10 4.33
N THR A 64 27.15 22.10 3.98
CA THR A 64 26.70 23.34 3.32
C THR A 64 26.90 23.32 1.82
N HIS A 65 27.63 22.33 1.30
CA HIS A 65 27.89 22.19 -0.12
C HIS A 65 26.70 21.55 -0.86
N PRO A 66 26.36 21.96 -2.10
CA PRO A 66 25.20 21.43 -2.84
C PRO A 66 25.15 19.91 -2.93
N ILE A 67 26.31 19.24 -2.99
CA ILE A 67 26.42 17.77 -3.06
C ILE A 67 26.00 17.13 -1.73
N GLY A 68 26.42 17.71 -0.61
CA GLY A 68 26.12 17.20 0.74
C GLY A 68 24.78 17.65 1.31
N LEU A 69 24.29 18.82 0.87
CA LEU A 69 23.06 19.44 1.36
C LEU A 69 21.83 18.50 1.26
N LYS A 70 21.82 17.62 0.26
CA LYS A 70 20.79 16.60 0.08
C LYS A 70 20.67 15.63 1.27
N TYR A 71 21.72 15.44 2.05
CA TYR A 71 21.82 14.51 3.16
C TYR A 71 22.06 15.20 4.51
N SER A 72 21.99 16.53 4.54
CA SER A 72 22.25 17.38 5.72
C SER A 72 20.98 17.96 6.31
N GLN A 73 19.83 17.37 6.06
CA GLN A 73 18.58 17.83 6.67
C GLN A 73 18.59 17.55 8.19
N PRO A 74 18.03 18.45 9.01
CA PRO A 74 17.98 18.25 10.45
C PRO A 74 17.16 17.02 10.82
N LEU A 75 17.64 16.27 11.81
CA LEU A 75 16.91 15.14 12.37
C LEU A 75 15.67 15.66 13.11
N ARG A 76 14.51 15.32 12.58
CA ARG A 76 13.23 15.67 13.21
C ARG A 76 12.59 14.43 13.80
N GLU A 77 11.89 14.59 14.90
CA GLU A 77 11.06 13.53 15.44
C GLU A 77 9.99 13.13 14.43
N GLU A 78 9.78 11.83 14.30
CA GLU A 78 8.77 11.30 13.40
C GLU A 78 7.38 11.68 13.91
N TYR A 79 6.60 12.41 13.10
CA TYR A 79 5.20 12.72 13.40
C TYR A 79 4.37 11.44 13.55
N ILE A 80 4.60 10.44 12.70
CA ILE A 80 3.99 9.12 12.77
C ILE A 80 5.09 8.08 12.70
N ASN A 81 5.34 7.36 13.79
CA ASN A 81 6.37 6.33 13.82
C ASN A 81 5.95 5.08 13.00
N THR A 82 6.88 4.18 12.76
CA THR A 82 6.67 2.98 11.93
C THR A 82 5.52 2.11 12.45
N ILE A 83 5.41 1.93 13.76
CA ILE A 83 4.37 1.10 14.39
C ILE A 83 2.99 1.76 14.23
N MET A 84 2.90 3.06 14.48
CA MET A 84 1.66 3.82 14.28
C MET A 84 1.21 3.77 12.81
N MET A 85 2.16 3.90 11.87
CA MET A 85 1.84 3.81 10.43
C MET A 85 1.26 2.45 10.08
N ALA A 86 1.88 1.36 10.54
CA ALA A 86 1.37 0.01 10.33
C ALA A 86 -0.03 -0.17 10.95
N ALA A 87 -0.22 0.30 12.18
CA ALA A 87 -1.51 0.25 12.87
C ALA A 87 -2.59 1.05 12.13
N ILE A 88 -2.32 2.28 11.70
CA ILE A 88 -3.28 3.11 10.95
C ILE A 88 -3.63 2.45 9.62
N SER A 89 -2.62 1.93 8.90
CA SER A 89 -2.82 1.30 7.58
C SER A 89 -3.63 0.01 7.63
N PHE A 90 -3.67 -0.66 8.78
CA PHE A 90 -4.46 -1.87 9.01
C PHE A 90 -5.80 -1.57 9.70
N LEU A 91 -5.77 -0.89 10.85
CA LEU A 91 -6.95 -0.73 11.70
C LEU A 91 -8.00 0.18 11.07
N VAL A 92 -7.61 1.28 10.40
CA VAL A 92 -8.58 2.20 9.79
C VAL A 92 -9.32 1.55 8.64
N PRO A 93 -8.67 0.97 7.60
CA PRO A 93 -9.38 0.25 6.55
C PRO A 93 -10.21 -0.92 7.09
N SER A 94 -9.63 -1.71 8.00
CA SER A 94 -10.31 -2.86 8.62
C SER A 94 -11.57 -2.45 9.37
N SER A 95 -11.53 -1.39 10.19
CA SER A 95 -12.69 -0.92 10.93
C SER A 95 -13.81 -0.39 10.03
N ILE A 96 -13.46 0.34 8.97
CA ILE A 96 -14.45 0.83 7.99
C ILE A 96 -15.14 -0.36 7.29
N MET A 97 -14.35 -1.33 6.81
CA MET A 97 -14.89 -2.54 6.18
C MET A 97 -15.72 -3.36 7.17
N LEU A 98 -15.29 -3.48 8.44
CA LEU A 98 -16.04 -4.18 9.49
C LEU A 98 -17.40 -3.54 9.73
N VAL A 99 -17.44 -2.22 9.93
CA VAL A 99 -18.68 -1.49 10.17
C VAL A 99 -19.64 -1.66 8.98
N MET A 100 -19.14 -1.51 7.76
CA MET A 100 -19.93 -1.69 6.55
C MET A 100 -20.46 -3.13 6.41
N ASN A 101 -19.63 -4.14 6.70
CA ASN A 101 -20.05 -5.54 6.64
C ASN A 101 -21.06 -5.90 7.74
N LEU A 102 -20.91 -5.34 8.96
CA LEU A 102 -21.82 -5.60 10.07
C LEU A 102 -23.22 -4.97 9.87
N TRP A 103 -23.24 -3.71 9.45
CA TRP A 103 -24.48 -2.91 9.48
C TRP A 103 -25.17 -2.81 8.12
N VAL A 104 -24.40 -2.79 7.02
CA VAL A 104 -24.92 -2.55 5.67
C VAL A 104 -25.02 -3.85 4.88
N LEU A 105 -23.91 -4.56 4.71
CA LEU A 105 -23.84 -5.75 3.85
C LEU A 105 -24.37 -7.00 4.56
N ARG A 106 -24.08 -7.15 5.85
CA ARG A 106 -24.46 -8.29 6.71
C ARG A 106 -23.98 -9.63 6.15
N ASP A 107 -22.78 -9.64 5.55
CA ASP A 107 -22.20 -10.79 4.88
C ASP A 107 -20.83 -11.14 5.49
N TYR A 108 -20.76 -12.33 6.10
CA TYR A 108 -19.54 -12.85 6.68
C TYR A 108 -18.48 -13.15 5.62
N CYS A 109 -18.87 -13.72 4.47
CA CYS A 109 -17.92 -14.07 3.42
C CYS A 109 -17.22 -12.84 2.85
N ASN A 110 -17.95 -11.73 2.71
CA ASN A 110 -17.38 -10.46 2.30
C ASN A 110 -16.40 -9.90 3.34
N TRP A 111 -16.74 -9.99 4.63
CA TRP A 111 -15.86 -9.59 5.72
C TRP A 111 -14.56 -10.42 5.74
N ASP A 112 -14.67 -11.75 5.71
CA ASP A 112 -13.53 -12.66 5.71
C ASP A 112 -12.59 -12.39 4.52
N ALA A 113 -13.14 -12.24 3.32
CA ALA A 113 -12.37 -11.89 2.13
C ALA A 113 -11.71 -10.52 2.24
N SER A 114 -12.44 -9.53 2.78
CA SER A 114 -11.93 -8.16 2.94
C SER A 114 -10.76 -8.11 3.92
N PHE A 115 -10.90 -8.78 5.07
CA PHE A 115 -9.88 -8.83 6.11
C PHE A 115 -8.65 -9.60 5.63
N THR A 116 -8.84 -10.77 5.04
CA THR A 116 -7.77 -11.60 4.48
C THR A 116 -7.04 -10.87 3.35
N GLY A 117 -7.75 -10.22 2.44
CA GLY A 117 -7.12 -9.48 1.35
C GLY A 117 -6.32 -8.27 1.83
N LEU A 118 -6.81 -7.54 2.82
CA LEU A 118 -6.07 -6.44 3.45
C LEU A 118 -4.78 -6.95 4.12
N SER A 119 -4.87 -8.07 4.84
CA SER A 119 -3.71 -8.71 5.47
C SER A 119 -2.67 -9.15 4.43
N TYR A 120 -3.10 -9.74 3.32
CA TYR A 120 -2.22 -10.10 2.20
C TYR A 120 -1.50 -8.88 1.64
N ALA A 121 -2.23 -7.79 1.36
CA ALA A 121 -1.66 -6.58 0.81
C ALA A 121 -0.56 -6.01 1.71
N LEU A 122 -0.83 -5.92 3.01
CA LEU A 122 0.09 -5.31 3.98
C LEU A 122 1.30 -6.20 4.28
N SER A 123 1.09 -7.50 4.54
CA SER A 123 2.18 -8.42 4.88
C SER A 123 3.17 -8.59 3.72
N THR A 124 2.66 -8.82 2.50
CA THR A 124 3.51 -9.01 1.32
C THR A 124 4.21 -7.72 0.88
N SER A 125 3.52 -6.57 0.90
CA SER A 125 4.16 -5.29 0.55
C SER A 125 5.24 -4.89 1.55
N THR A 126 5.05 -5.18 2.83
CA THR A 126 6.03 -4.93 3.89
C THR A 126 7.27 -5.80 3.70
N LEU A 127 7.07 -7.11 3.49
CA LEU A 127 8.19 -8.03 3.25
C LEU A 127 8.99 -7.62 2.01
N PHE A 128 8.31 -7.34 0.91
CA PHE A 128 8.94 -6.93 -0.34
C PHE A 128 9.74 -5.63 -0.17
N SER A 129 9.16 -4.64 0.52
CA SER A 129 9.83 -3.38 0.81
C SER A 129 11.06 -3.56 1.71
N CYS A 130 11.01 -4.46 2.71
CA CYS A 130 12.15 -4.77 3.57
C CYS A 130 13.28 -5.43 2.78
N ILE A 131 12.98 -6.36 1.88
CA ILE A 131 13.98 -7.00 1.01
C ILE A 131 14.67 -5.95 0.13
N ILE A 132 13.91 -5.09 -0.55
CA ILE A 132 14.49 -4.04 -1.40
C ILE A 132 15.34 -3.07 -0.57
N LYS A 133 14.92 -2.71 0.63
CA LYS A 133 15.69 -1.82 1.52
C LYS A 133 17.09 -2.37 1.83
N ILE A 134 17.21 -3.67 2.01
CA ILE A 134 18.50 -4.31 2.30
C ILE A 134 19.34 -4.42 1.04
N LEU A 135 18.72 -4.73 -0.11
CA LEU A 135 19.41 -4.93 -1.37
C LEU A 135 19.88 -3.61 -1.99
N ILE A 136 19.03 -2.60 -2.01
CA ILE A 136 19.30 -1.32 -2.68
C ILE A 136 19.62 -0.25 -1.65
N GLY A 137 18.76 -0.03 -0.67
CA GLY A 137 18.92 0.97 0.37
C GLY A 137 19.04 2.40 -0.15
N GLY A 138 19.95 3.17 0.44
CA GLY A 138 20.21 4.57 0.08
C GLY A 138 20.31 5.46 1.31
N LEU A 139 21.04 6.56 1.19
CA LEU A 139 21.23 7.49 2.30
C LEU A 139 19.97 8.31 2.53
N ARG A 140 19.58 8.50 3.79
CA ARG A 140 18.45 9.36 4.17
C ARG A 140 18.82 10.84 4.06
N PRO A 141 17.84 11.74 3.91
CA PRO A 141 18.09 13.19 3.93
C PRO A 141 18.78 13.71 5.17
N ASN A 142 18.61 13.06 6.33
CA ASN A 142 19.21 13.41 7.63
C ASN A 142 20.48 12.60 7.97
N PHE A 143 21.12 12.01 6.95
CA PHE A 143 22.21 11.06 7.15
C PHE A 143 23.40 11.65 7.92
N TYR A 144 23.87 12.87 7.59
CA TYR A 144 25.04 13.43 8.25
C TYR A 144 24.81 13.74 9.74
N GLU A 145 23.59 14.12 10.12
CA GLU A 145 23.26 14.33 11.53
C GLU A 145 23.27 13.04 12.35
N ILE A 146 22.89 11.92 11.72
CA ILE A 146 22.96 10.59 12.34
C ILE A 146 24.42 10.06 12.34
N CYS A 147 25.13 10.21 11.23
CA CYS A 147 26.50 9.76 11.07
C CYS A 147 27.47 10.48 12.02
N ARG A 148 27.30 11.79 12.21
CA ARG A 148 28.21 12.66 12.96
C ARG A 148 29.65 12.43 12.49
N PRO A 149 29.98 12.81 11.24
CA PRO A 149 31.29 12.51 10.69
C PRO A 149 32.39 13.10 11.55
N ALA A 150 33.52 12.38 11.66
CA ALA A 150 34.71 12.88 12.35
C ALA A 150 35.14 14.21 11.73
N THR A 151 35.73 15.10 12.56
CA THR A 151 36.24 16.36 12.03
C THR A 151 37.25 16.09 10.92
N TYR A 152 37.06 16.70 9.76
CA TYR A 152 38.01 16.60 8.66
C TYR A 152 39.36 17.14 9.11
N LEU A 153 40.36 16.27 9.20
CA LEU A 153 41.75 16.66 9.37
C LEU A 153 42.35 16.69 7.98
N PRO A 154 42.78 17.85 7.47
CA PRO A 154 43.52 17.90 6.22
C PRO A 154 44.77 17.06 6.39
N GLU A 155 45.06 16.18 5.43
CA GLU A 155 46.28 15.40 5.42
C GLU A 155 47.47 16.33 5.54
N PRO A 156 48.45 16.06 6.42
CA PRO A 156 49.61 16.93 6.59
C PRO A 156 50.29 17.08 5.22
N THR A 157 50.10 18.24 4.63
CA THR A 157 50.76 18.60 3.37
C THR A 157 52.24 18.61 3.63
N THR A 158 52.95 17.60 3.13
CA THR A 158 54.42 17.70 2.93
C THR A 158 54.65 18.99 2.13
N ALA A 159 55.50 19.86 2.64
CA ALA A 159 55.71 21.25 2.21
C ALA A 159 56.09 21.49 0.71
N SER A 160 55.96 20.49 -0.13
CA SER A 160 56.27 20.51 -1.55
C SER A 160 55.09 20.23 -2.50
N ALA A 161 53.86 20.04 -2.00
CA ALA A 161 52.69 19.88 -2.86
C ALA A 161 51.95 21.21 -3.04
N PRO A 162 51.58 21.64 -4.26
CA PRO A 162 50.75 22.82 -4.46
C PRO A 162 49.40 22.61 -3.73
N PRO A 163 48.76 23.69 -3.23
CA PRO A 163 47.48 23.59 -2.54
C PRO A 163 46.47 22.92 -3.48
N THR A 164 46.31 21.63 -3.30
CA THR A 164 45.41 20.83 -4.11
C THR A 164 44.00 21.25 -3.70
N ARG A 165 43.24 21.80 -4.65
CA ARG A 165 41.77 22.00 -4.53
C ARG A 165 41.20 20.84 -3.73
N SER A 166 40.42 21.14 -2.69
CA SER A 166 39.77 20.18 -1.81
C SER A 166 39.20 19.04 -2.65
N ARG A 167 39.93 17.91 -2.72
CA ARG A 167 39.45 16.75 -3.46
C ARG A 167 38.25 16.22 -2.74
N ILE A 168 37.10 16.16 -3.43
CA ILE A 168 35.92 15.47 -2.92
C ILE A 168 36.35 14.01 -2.73
N GLN A 169 36.40 13.59 -1.46
CA GLN A 169 36.64 12.19 -1.10
C GLN A 169 35.31 11.50 -0.90
N TYR A 170 35.23 10.24 -1.26
CA TYR A 170 34.06 9.40 -0.97
C TYR A 170 34.49 8.36 0.06
N SER A 171 33.69 8.29 1.14
CA SER A 171 33.97 7.41 2.28
C SER A 171 32.75 6.57 2.62
N THR A 172 32.97 5.51 3.37
CA THR A 172 31.92 4.64 3.89
C THR A 172 31.61 4.99 5.36
N VAL A 173 30.48 4.50 5.86
CA VAL A 173 30.03 4.72 7.24
C VAL A 173 31.08 4.30 8.26
N ASP A 174 31.72 3.13 8.05
CA ASP A 174 32.70 2.57 8.99
C ASP A 174 34.00 3.37 9.08
N GLN A 175 34.30 4.19 8.07
CA GLN A 175 35.50 4.97 8.00
C GLN A 175 35.40 6.33 8.69
N VAL A 176 34.21 6.93 8.69
CA VAL A 176 34.06 8.36 9.00
C VAL A 176 33.02 8.63 10.09
N CYS A 177 31.99 7.80 10.23
CA CYS A 177 30.94 8.06 11.21
C CYS A 177 31.41 7.78 12.65
N THR A 178 31.18 8.75 13.54
CA THR A 178 31.53 8.62 14.97
C THR A 178 30.39 8.12 15.83
N ASN A 179 29.18 8.03 15.30
CA ASN A 179 28.03 7.52 16.05
C ASN A 179 28.22 6.02 16.34
N THR A 180 28.03 5.63 17.59
CA THR A 180 28.19 4.24 18.07
C THR A 180 26.89 3.41 17.94
N ASP A 181 25.76 4.06 17.68
CA ASP A 181 24.49 3.36 17.49
C ASP A 181 24.40 2.75 16.08
N LYS A 182 24.80 1.49 15.99
CA LYS A 182 24.78 0.73 14.73
C LYS A 182 23.40 0.58 14.12
N PHE A 183 22.35 0.54 14.96
CA PHE A 183 20.99 0.42 14.44
C PHE A 183 20.59 1.71 13.70
N SER A 184 20.78 2.87 14.31
CA SER A 184 20.49 4.16 13.68
C SER A 184 21.33 4.39 12.42
N LEU A 185 22.62 4.01 12.43
CA LEU A 185 23.50 4.08 11.26
C LEU A 185 23.02 3.18 10.12
N ASN A 186 22.60 1.95 10.41
CA ASN A 186 22.05 1.06 9.40
C ASN A 186 20.73 1.58 8.82
N GLU A 187 19.85 2.13 9.68
CA GLU A 187 18.60 2.73 9.23
C GLU A 187 18.81 3.99 8.39
N ALA A 188 19.85 4.79 8.69
CA ALA A 188 20.21 5.95 7.90
C ALA A 188 20.66 5.63 6.46
N GLN A 189 21.04 4.39 6.21
CA GLN A 189 21.41 3.86 4.89
C GLN A 189 20.29 3.10 4.17
N LYS A 190 19.10 3.00 4.76
CA LYS A 190 17.96 2.25 4.22
C LYS A 190 16.79 3.20 3.86
N SER A 191 17.07 4.25 3.06
CA SER A 191 16.03 5.20 2.67
C SER A 191 15.05 4.61 1.66
N PHE A 192 15.55 3.93 0.63
CA PHE A 192 14.75 3.42 -0.49
C PHE A 192 14.36 1.95 -0.32
N PRO A 193 13.11 1.57 -0.62
CA PRO A 193 11.92 2.41 -0.77
C PRO A 193 11.31 2.83 0.58
N ALA A 194 10.41 3.82 0.60
CA ALA A 194 9.71 4.23 1.81
C ALA A 194 8.65 3.20 2.23
N SER A 195 8.95 2.38 3.24
CA SER A 195 8.01 1.36 3.74
C SER A 195 6.73 1.97 4.33
N HIS A 196 6.80 3.19 4.90
CA HIS A 196 5.62 3.92 5.38
C HIS A 196 4.64 4.19 4.24
N ALA A 197 5.14 4.65 3.08
CA ALA A 197 4.32 4.87 1.89
C ALA A 197 3.77 3.55 1.35
N SER A 198 4.59 2.49 1.31
CA SER A 198 4.15 1.17 0.87
C SER A 198 3.01 0.63 1.73
N SER A 199 3.11 0.70 3.06
CA SER A 199 2.04 0.25 3.97
C SER A 199 0.79 1.12 3.85
N ALA A 200 0.93 2.45 3.80
CA ALA A 200 -0.21 3.35 3.65
C ALA A 200 -0.97 3.07 2.34
N PHE A 201 -0.25 2.98 1.21
CA PHE A 201 -0.89 2.70 -0.07
C PHE A 201 -1.45 1.27 -0.15
N ALA A 202 -0.78 0.26 0.44
CA ALA A 202 -1.32 -1.09 0.48
C ALA A 202 -2.69 -1.15 1.20
N GLY A 203 -2.81 -0.51 2.36
CA GLY A 203 -4.06 -0.50 3.12
C GLY A 203 -5.15 0.36 2.49
N PHE A 204 -4.83 1.59 2.15
CA PHE A 204 -5.85 2.55 1.69
C PHE A 204 -6.25 2.39 0.22
N VAL A 205 -5.37 1.90 -0.66
CA VAL A 205 -5.76 1.52 -2.03
C VAL A 205 -6.68 0.29 -1.98
N PHE A 206 -6.37 -0.70 -1.13
CA PHE A 206 -7.28 -1.83 -0.92
C PHE A 206 -8.67 -1.37 -0.49
N LEU A 207 -8.74 -0.46 0.50
CA LEU A 207 -10.01 0.14 0.93
C LEU A 207 -10.72 0.89 -0.20
N ALA A 208 -9.99 1.69 -0.99
CA ALA A 208 -10.56 2.42 -2.11
C ALA A 208 -11.17 1.48 -3.17
N LEU A 209 -10.48 0.39 -3.49
CA LEU A 209 -10.99 -0.65 -4.41
C LEU A 209 -12.24 -1.31 -3.84
N TRP A 210 -12.23 -1.64 -2.55
CA TRP A 210 -13.36 -2.24 -1.86
C TRP A 210 -14.58 -1.31 -1.85
N LEU A 211 -14.40 -0.03 -1.51
CA LEU A 211 -15.47 0.97 -1.57
C LEU A 211 -15.98 1.16 -3.00
N SER A 212 -15.07 1.21 -3.98
CA SER A 212 -15.45 1.30 -5.39
C SER A 212 -16.32 0.14 -5.85
N ALA A 213 -16.01 -1.07 -5.40
CA ALA A 213 -16.77 -2.26 -5.74
C ALA A 213 -18.21 -2.23 -5.17
N HIS A 214 -18.36 -1.78 -3.92
CA HIS A 214 -19.68 -1.73 -3.25
C HIS A 214 -20.53 -0.54 -3.70
N TYR A 215 -19.93 0.62 -3.90
CA TYR A 215 -20.62 1.82 -4.40
C TYR A 215 -20.74 1.89 -5.93
N LYS A 216 -20.14 0.90 -6.65
CA LYS A 216 -20.13 0.88 -8.12
C LYS A 216 -19.60 2.19 -8.70
N THR A 217 -18.46 2.65 -8.19
CA THR A 217 -17.82 3.90 -8.60
C THR A 217 -16.98 3.71 -9.86
N LEU A 218 -16.10 2.71 -9.84
CA LEU A 218 -15.29 2.29 -10.96
C LEU A 218 -15.76 0.90 -11.38
N GLY A 219 -15.79 0.67 -12.67
CA GLY A 219 -16.11 -0.65 -13.17
C GLY A 219 -16.87 -0.57 -14.50
N ARG A 220 -16.44 -1.39 -15.42
CA ARG A 220 -17.04 -1.50 -16.74
C ARG A 220 -18.17 -2.52 -16.67
N SER A 221 -19.42 -2.08 -16.76
CA SER A 221 -20.54 -2.99 -16.97
C SER A 221 -20.45 -3.55 -18.39
N ARG A 222 -20.22 -4.88 -18.54
CA ARG A 222 -20.41 -5.52 -19.86
C ARG A 222 -21.85 -5.36 -20.27
N ILE A 223 -22.07 -4.74 -21.42
CA ILE A 223 -23.39 -4.59 -22.03
C ILE A 223 -23.94 -5.98 -22.26
N ASN A 224 -25.17 -6.18 -21.78
CA ASN A 224 -25.85 -7.47 -21.97
C ASN A 224 -26.24 -7.62 -23.45
N THR A 225 -25.49 -8.42 -24.21
CA THR A 225 -25.67 -8.68 -25.65
C THR A 225 -27.12 -9.15 -25.95
N LYS A 226 -27.81 -9.78 -24.98
CA LYS A 226 -29.23 -10.16 -25.13
C LYS A 226 -30.16 -8.95 -25.19
N ARG A 227 -29.88 -7.87 -24.46
CA ARG A 227 -30.69 -6.63 -24.50
C ARG A 227 -30.46 -5.86 -25.79
N GLN A 228 -29.22 -5.93 -26.33
CA GLN A 228 -28.88 -5.31 -27.61
C GLN A 228 -29.57 -5.99 -28.78
N SER A 229 -29.72 -7.32 -28.77
CA SER A 229 -30.45 -8.07 -29.80
C SER A 229 -31.95 -7.76 -29.80
N THR A 230 -32.53 -7.47 -28.66
CA THR A 230 -33.97 -7.11 -28.55
C THR A 230 -34.20 -5.67 -29.05
N VAL A 231 -33.32 -4.75 -28.66
CA VAL A 231 -33.39 -3.34 -29.14
C VAL A 231 -33.13 -3.25 -30.64
N THR A 232 -32.24 -4.07 -31.21
CA THR A 232 -31.97 -4.11 -32.64
C THR A 232 -33.17 -4.68 -33.42
N LYS A 233 -33.89 -5.63 -32.87
CA LYS A 233 -35.10 -6.20 -33.49
C LYS A 233 -36.28 -5.23 -33.44
N GLU A 234 -36.46 -4.44 -32.39
CA GLU A 234 -37.48 -3.41 -32.31
C GLU A 234 -37.17 -2.22 -33.24
N ALA A 235 -35.89 -1.84 -33.37
CA ALA A 235 -35.47 -0.75 -34.25
C ALA A 235 -35.62 -1.09 -35.75
N LEU A 236 -35.61 -2.40 -36.10
CA LEU A 236 -35.80 -2.84 -37.52
C LEU A 236 -37.26 -2.85 -37.95
N HIS A 237 -38.22 -2.66 -37.04
CA HIS A 237 -39.66 -2.76 -37.34
C HIS A 237 -40.40 -1.41 -37.33
N ASP A 238 -39.68 -0.26 -37.37
CA ASP A 238 -40.29 1.05 -37.45
C ASP A 238 -40.30 1.55 -38.93
N PRO A 239 -41.47 1.60 -39.60
CA PRO A 239 -41.57 1.94 -41.02
C PRO A 239 -41.43 3.44 -41.29
N LYS A 240 -41.17 4.29 -40.32
CA LYS A 240 -41.10 5.75 -40.47
C LYS A 240 -39.69 6.34 -40.43
N GLY A 241 -38.65 5.60 -40.86
CA GLY A 241 -37.41 6.20 -41.33
C GLY A 241 -36.68 7.23 -40.43
N SER A 242 -36.96 7.27 -39.13
CA SER A 242 -36.22 8.12 -38.23
C SER A 242 -34.93 7.39 -37.81
N PHE A 243 -33.82 7.87 -38.33
CA PHE A 243 -32.48 7.40 -37.98
C PHE A 243 -32.19 7.78 -36.52
N LYS A 244 -32.73 6.99 -35.57
CA LYS A 244 -32.32 7.09 -34.17
C LYS A 244 -30.94 6.47 -34.10
N THR A 245 -29.94 7.31 -33.99
CA THR A 245 -28.55 6.95 -33.76
C THR A 245 -28.49 5.88 -32.67
N LEU A 246 -27.79 4.77 -32.90
CA LEU A 246 -27.49 3.64 -31.99
C LEU A 246 -26.69 4.05 -30.73
N SER A 247 -26.73 5.31 -30.32
CA SER A 247 -26.00 5.87 -29.19
C SER A 247 -26.87 6.03 -27.91
N GLY A 248 -28.04 5.38 -27.88
CA GLY A 248 -28.91 5.37 -26.67
C GLY A 248 -28.45 4.51 -25.53
N GLN A 249 -27.16 4.20 -25.40
CA GLN A 249 -26.61 3.69 -24.18
C GLN A 249 -26.32 4.86 -23.24
N TYR A 250 -27.32 5.26 -22.46
CA TYR A 250 -27.12 6.10 -21.30
C TYR A 250 -26.24 5.33 -20.32
N PHE A 251 -24.96 5.63 -20.29
CA PHE A 251 -24.14 5.38 -19.14
C PHE A 251 -24.62 6.36 -18.08
N ASP A 252 -25.33 5.87 -17.07
CA ASP A 252 -25.66 6.70 -15.92
C ASP A 252 -24.38 7.29 -15.38
N ALA A 253 -24.23 8.62 -15.45
CA ALA A 253 -23.08 9.31 -14.93
C ALA A 253 -22.96 9.00 -13.44
N VAL A 254 -21.77 8.58 -13.02
CA VAL A 254 -21.53 8.29 -11.59
C VAL A 254 -21.59 9.62 -10.84
N PRO A 255 -22.43 9.75 -9.80
CA PRO A 255 -22.54 10.99 -9.04
C PRO A 255 -21.24 11.34 -8.34
N HIS A 256 -20.90 12.63 -8.29
CA HIS A 256 -19.64 13.16 -7.77
C HIS A 256 -19.29 12.69 -6.35
N TRP A 257 -20.29 12.55 -5.46
CA TRP A 257 -20.06 12.08 -4.10
C TRP A 257 -19.41 10.68 -4.03
N LYS A 258 -19.69 9.81 -5.01
CA LYS A 258 -19.06 8.49 -5.09
C LYS A 258 -17.56 8.61 -5.43
N LEU A 259 -17.19 9.59 -6.28
CA LEU A 259 -15.79 9.89 -6.55
C LEU A 259 -15.08 10.34 -5.27
N ILE A 260 -15.72 11.17 -4.44
CA ILE A 260 -15.16 11.59 -3.16
C ILE A 260 -14.95 10.40 -2.22
N ILE A 261 -15.94 9.51 -2.08
CA ILE A 261 -15.80 8.29 -1.26
C ILE A 261 -14.63 7.42 -1.75
N PHE A 262 -14.48 7.26 -3.07
CA PHE A 262 -13.37 6.50 -3.64
C PHE A 262 -12.02 7.17 -3.41
N SER A 263 -11.93 8.48 -3.59
CA SER A 263 -10.66 9.21 -3.52
C SER A 263 -10.20 9.51 -2.09
N THR A 264 -11.12 9.58 -1.12
CA THR A 264 -10.77 9.88 0.29
C THR A 264 -9.69 8.96 0.86
N PRO A 265 -9.77 7.62 0.75
CA PRO A 265 -8.68 6.75 1.22
C PRO A 265 -7.35 7.04 0.52
N LEU A 266 -7.37 7.36 -0.77
CA LEU A 266 -6.15 7.70 -1.52
C LEU A 266 -5.51 8.99 -1.02
N TRP A 267 -6.30 10.02 -0.71
CA TRP A 267 -5.80 11.25 -0.11
C TRP A 267 -5.20 11.02 1.27
N VAL A 268 -5.80 10.13 2.07
CA VAL A 268 -5.24 9.72 3.37
C VAL A 268 -3.89 9.05 3.18
N ALA A 269 -3.76 8.11 2.24
CA ALA A 269 -2.48 7.46 1.95
C ALA A 269 -1.41 8.47 1.52
N VAL A 270 -1.77 9.43 0.66
CA VAL A 270 -0.88 10.52 0.24
C VAL A 270 -0.45 11.36 1.44
N ALA A 271 -1.38 11.83 2.28
CA ALA A 271 -1.07 12.65 3.44
C ALA A 271 -0.14 11.95 4.43
N LEU A 272 -0.41 10.66 4.72
CA LEU A 272 0.44 9.83 5.57
C LEU A 272 1.86 9.68 5.00
N SER A 273 1.96 9.48 3.69
CA SER A 273 3.25 9.32 3.01
C SER A 273 4.04 10.62 2.95
N LEU A 274 3.37 11.75 2.70
CA LEU A 274 4.00 13.08 2.68
C LEU A 274 4.51 13.52 4.05
N SER A 275 3.95 13.01 5.15
CA SER A 275 4.47 13.29 6.51
C SER A 275 5.96 12.92 6.62
N LYS A 276 6.43 11.88 5.92
CA LYS A 276 7.82 11.43 5.94
C LYS A 276 8.77 12.31 5.13
N LEU A 277 8.27 13.03 4.13
CA LEU A 277 9.03 14.08 3.44
C LEU A 277 9.22 15.29 4.35
N ARG A 278 8.16 15.69 5.05
CA ARG A 278 8.20 16.79 6.02
C ARG A 278 9.21 16.49 7.14
N ASP A 279 9.22 15.27 7.63
CA ASP A 279 10.09 14.86 8.73
C ASP A 279 11.57 14.70 8.29
N GLY A 280 11.87 14.74 6.97
CA GLY A 280 13.23 14.59 6.44
C GLY A 280 13.76 13.14 6.49
N TRP A 281 12.87 12.15 6.54
CA TRP A 281 13.26 10.74 6.64
C TRP A 281 13.40 10.03 5.29
N HIS A 282 12.74 10.52 4.26
CA HIS A 282 12.75 9.93 2.93
C HIS A 282 12.82 10.99 1.83
N HIS A 283 13.41 10.62 0.69
CA HIS A 283 13.35 11.43 -0.52
C HIS A 283 12.00 11.24 -1.25
N PRO A 284 11.57 12.22 -2.08
CA PRO A 284 10.32 12.10 -2.85
C PRO A 284 10.24 10.82 -3.71
N VAL A 285 11.36 10.40 -4.28
CA VAL A 285 11.44 9.17 -5.10
C VAL A 285 11.18 7.92 -4.26
N ASP A 286 11.70 7.87 -3.02
CA ASP A 286 11.49 6.74 -2.11
C ASP A 286 10.01 6.56 -1.79
N VAL A 287 9.32 7.70 -1.57
CA VAL A 287 7.88 7.73 -1.29
C VAL A 287 7.07 7.31 -2.51
N ALA A 288 7.41 7.82 -3.70
CA ALA A 288 6.73 7.46 -4.93
C ALA A 288 6.86 5.95 -5.24
N CYS A 289 8.08 5.41 -5.14
CA CYS A 289 8.30 3.98 -5.32
C CYS A 289 7.59 3.13 -4.26
N GLY A 290 7.62 3.55 -2.99
CA GLY A 290 6.86 2.90 -1.93
C GLY A 290 5.35 2.88 -2.22
N ALA A 291 4.79 4.00 -2.67
CA ALA A 291 3.39 4.11 -3.07
C ALA A 291 3.03 3.15 -4.22
N CYS A 292 3.88 3.06 -5.24
CA CYS A 292 3.70 2.12 -6.35
C CYS A 292 3.71 0.66 -5.87
N ILE A 293 4.66 0.30 -5.00
CA ILE A 293 4.75 -1.05 -4.41
C ILE A 293 3.47 -1.37 -3.63
N GLY A 294 3.07 -0.49 -2.70
CA GLY A 294 1.87 -0.69 -1.90
C GLY A 294 0.61 -0.82 -2.74
N GLY A 295 0.44 0.08 -3.72
CA GLY A 295 -0.70 0.06 -4.64
C GLY A 295 -0.76 -1.21 -5.48
N LEU A 296 0.38 -1.69 -5.98
CA LEU A 296 0.47 -2.94 -6.74
C LEU A 296 0.00 -4.13 -5.90
N PHE A 297 0.55 -4.28 -4.68
CA PHE A 297 0.16 -5.38 -3.80
C PHE A 297 -1.30 -5.28 -3.33
N ALA A 298 -1.84 -4.07 -3.17
CA ALA A 298 -3.28 -3.89 -2.90
C ALA A 298 -4.14 -4.45 -4.04
N VAL A 299 -3.81 -4.13 -5.30
CA VAL A 299 -4.53 -4.63 -6.48
C VAL A 299 -4.41 -6.14 -6.61
N VAL A 300 -3.21 -6.69 -6.43
CA VAL A 300 -2.96 -8.14 -6.49
C VAL A 300 -3.74 -8.86 -5.39
N ALA A 301 -3.63 -8.41 -4.14
CA ALA A 301 -4.34 -9.00 -3.01
C ALA A 301 -5.86 -8.91 -3.18
N TYR A 302 -6.37 -7.78 -3.69
CA TYR A 302 -7.79 -7.65 -4.01
C TYR A 302 -8.24 -8.71 -5.03
N LYS A 303 -7.46 -8.90 -6.10
CA LYS A 303 -7.75 -9.92 -7.12
C LYS A 303 -7.67 -11.35 -6.59
N MET A 304 -6.88 -11.61 -5.53
CA MET A 304 -6.79 -12.94 -4.91
C MET A 304 -8.05 -13.30 -4.14
N VAL A 305 -8.71 -12.35 -3.51
CA VAL A 305 -9.87 -12.60 -2.63
C VAL A 305 -11.22 -12.26 -3.27
N PHE A 306 -11.24 -11.39 -4.29
CA PHE A 306 -12.43 -11.06 -5.08
C PHE A 306 -12.30 -11.50 -6.54
N TRP A 307 -13.43 -11.76 -7.20
CA TRP A 307 -13.45 -12.27 -8.57
C TRP A 307 -12.85 -11.31 -9.60
N SER A 308 -13.11 -10.02 -9.44
CA SER A 308 -12.63 -8.99 -10.37
C SER A 308 -12.19 -7.74 -9.62
N VAL A 309 -11.33 -6.93 -10.24
CA VAL A 309 -11.00 -5.58 -9.77
C VAL A 309 -11.84 -4.56 -10.54
N TRP A 310 -11.99 -4.75 -11.84
CA TRP A 310 -12.53 -3.74 -12.76
C TRP A 310 -13.95 -4.04 -13.27
N ASP A 311 -14.41 -5.29 -13.21
CA ASP A 311 -15.76 -5.63 -13.64
C ASP A 311 -16.76 -5.32 -12.51
N ALA A 312 -17.65 -4.35 -12.74
CA ALA A 312 -18.61 -3.88 -11.76
C ALA A 312 -19.62 -4.97 -11.32
N ARG A 313 -19.76 -6.06 -12.06
CA ARG A 313 -20.67 -7.18 -11.71
C ARG A 313 -20.08 -8.03 -10.62
N ASP A 314 -18.78 -8.35 -10.73
CA ASP A 314 -18.14 -9.40 -9.96
C ASP A 314 -17.08 -8.87 -8.99
N ASN A 315 -16.79 -7.54 -9.04
CA ASN A 315 -15.73 -6.94 -8.21
C ASN A 315 -16.04 -6.91 -6.71
N HIS A 316 -17.29 -7.12 -6.32
CA HIS A 316 -17.71 -7.20 -4.91
C HIS A 316 -17.94 -8.64 -4.44
N VAL A 317 -17.81 -9.64 -5.33
CA VAL A 317 -18.10 -11.05 -5.04
C VAL A 317 -16.83 -11.74 -4.52
N PRO A 318 -16.84 -12.28 -3.27
CA PRO A 318 -15.73 -13.05 -2.73
C PRO A 318 -15.52 -14.37 -3.46
N ARG A 319 -14.28 -14.80 -3.64
CA ARG A 319 -13.97 -16.06 -4.34
C ARG A 319 -14.40 -17.32 -3.58
N ARG A 320 -14.46 -17.27 -2.24
CA ARG A 320 -14.86 -18.40 -1.38
C ARG A 320 -16.35 -18.78 -1.46
N HIS A 321 -17.17 -18.03 -2.18
CA HIS A 321 -18.62 -18.27 -2.23
C HIS A 321 -19.05 -19.37 -3.23
N VAL A 322 -18.13 -20.02 -3.92
CA VAL A 322 -18.46 -20.90 -5.08
C VAL A 322 -18.65 -22.38 -4.71
N ASP A 323 -18.21 -22.81 -3.53
CA ASP A 323 -18.22 -24.25 -3.20
C ASP A 323 -19.58 -24.81 -2.72
N GLY A 324 -20.67 -24.07 -2.81
CA GLY A 324 -21.98 -24.50 -2.29
C GLY A 324 -23.17 -24.47 -3.23
N THR A 325 -23.09 -23.89 -4.43
CA THR A 325 -24.26 -23.76 -5.29
C THR A 325 -23.89 -23.75 -6.78
N GLU A 326 -23.33 -24.82 -7.31
CA GLU A 326 -23.26 -25.02 -8.76
C GLU A 326 -24.60 -25.45 -9.40
N GLU A 327 -25.69 -25.56 -8.66
CA GLU A 327 -26.98 -26.00 -9.19
C GLU A 327 -27.90 -24.91 -9.73
N GLY A 328 -27.44 -23.72 -10.00
CA GLY A 328 -28.33 -22.61 -10.40
C GLY A 328 -27.90 -21.71 -11.55
N ARG A 329 -26.86 -22.05 -12.33
CA ARG A 329 -26.49 -21.25 -13.50
C ARG A 329 -26.26 -22.13 -14.74
N VAL A 330 -27.35 -22.58 -15.32
CA VAL A 330 -27.44 -23.01 -16.72
C VAL A 330 -28.21 -21.95 -17.50
#